data_798d174756e2cd25481bef680b8b93e5
#
_entry.id   798d174756e2cd25481bef680b8b93e5
#
_cell.length_a   1.000
_cell.length_b   1.000
_cell.length_c   1.000
_cell.angle_alpha   90.00
_cell.angle_beta   90.00
_cell.angle_gamma   90.00
#
_symmetry.space_group_name_H-M   'P 1'
#
loop_
_entity.id
_entity.type
_entity.pdbx_description
1 polymer ?
#
loop_
_entity_poly.entity_id
_entity_poly.type
_entity_poly.pdbx_seq_one_letter_code
_entity_poly.pdbx_strand_id
1 'polypeptide(L)'
;EGMAGKVSRVSDNLAETKVKIENALKLNDIVVLTGGISVGDHDYVGIALNQLGVKEVFYRVAQKPGKPIFFGTLKDKAVFALPGNPAASLSCFYEYVIPVLRMSYGRRDIFLTTLSLPLANGNSIQSLPRAQFLKAQIENGKVRILDGQSSAMLSTFALSNAQVYVKANASLINEGELVEVHLLPQ
;
A
#
# COMPACT_ATOMS: atom_id res chain seq x y z
N GLU A 1 10.61 -4.09 11.24
CA GLU A 1 10.08 -5.48 11.19
C GLU A 1 11.21 -6.53 11.14
N GLY A 2 12.46 -6.14 10.92
CA GLY A 2 13.63 -7.05 10.97
C GLY A 2 13.75 -8.03 9.79
N MET A 3 13.02 -7.79 8.71
CA MET A 3 13.03 -8.63 7.51
C MET A 3 13.96 -8.07 6.45
N ALA A 4 14.80 -8.90 5.85
CA ALA A 4 15.65 -8.54 4.73
C ALA A 4 15.09 -9.17 3.43
N GLY A 5 14.88 -8.34 2.42
CA GLY A 5 14.43 -8.76 1.10
C GLY A 5 15.55 -8.66 0.06
N LYS A 6 15.56 -9.57 -0.92
CA LYS A 6 16.43 -9.44 -2.08
C LYS A 6 15.76 -8.51 -3.10
N VAL A 7 16.44 -7.42 -3.46
CA VAL A 7 15.95 -6.46 -4.45
C VAL A 7 16.59 -6.72 -5.80
N SER A 8 15.80 -6.68 -6.87
CA SER A 8 16.29 -6.71 -8.24
C SER A 8 15.51 -5.72 -9.10
N ARG A 9 16.14 -5.26 -10.17
CA ARG A 9 15.52 -4.37 -11.16
C ARG A 9 15.31 -5.14 -12.47
N VAL A 10 14.32 -4.70 -13.22
CA VAL A 10 14.01 -5.22 -14.57
C VAL A 10 13.70 -4.02 -15.46
N SER A 11 14.06 -4.11 -16.73
CA SER A 11 13.68 -3.13 -17.75
C SER A 11 12.22 -3.32 -18.17
N ASP A 12 11.65 -2.32 -18.84
CA ASP A 12 10.29 -2.38 -19.40
C ASP A 12 10.24 -3.31 -20.63
N ASN A 13 10.42 -4.61 -20.36
CA ASN A 13 10.39 -5.68 -21.36
C ASN A 13 9.69 -6.91 -20.80
N LEU A 14 8.67 -7.40 -21.50
CA LEU A 14 7.84 -8.52 -21.04
C LEU A 14 8.64 -9.81 -20.79
N ALA A 15 9.55 -10.17 -21.70
CA ALA A 15 10.31 -11.41 -21.58
C ALA A 15 11.25 -11.39 -20.37
N GLU A 16 11.95 -10.27 -20.16
CA GLU A 16 12.82 -10.09 -19.00
C GLU A 16 12.02 -10.03 -17.71
N THR A 17 10.89 -9.31 -17.69
CA THR A 17 9.98 -9.23 -16.54
C THR A 17 9.51 -10.62 -16.14
N LYS A 18 9.05 -11.44 -17.10
CA LYS A 18 8.60 -12.80 -16.84
C LYS A 18 9.70 -13.68 -16.24
N VAL A 19 10.90 -13.67 -16.81
CA VAL A 19 12.05 -14.44 -16.30
C VAL A 19 12.43 -14.02 -14.88
N LYS A 20 12.44 -12.71 -14.60
CA LYS A 20 12.76 -12.19 -13.26
C LYS A 20 11.71 -12.58 -12.22
N ILE A 21 10.42 -12.47 -12.56
CA ILE A 21 9.32 -12.88 -11.68
C ILE A 21 9.38 -14.39 -11.42
N GLU A 22 9.57 -15.21 -12.47
CA GLU A 22 9.69 -16.66 -12.34
C GLU A 22 10.82 -17.05 -11.38
N ASN A 23 11.99 -16.44 -11.54
CA ASN A 23 13.13 -16.69 -10.65
C ASN A 23 12.86 -16.24 -9.21
N ALA A 24 12.19 -15.09 -9.02
CA ALA A 24 11.78 -14.63 -7.69
C ALA A 24 10.82 -15.60 -7.04
N LEU A 25 9.84 -16.11 -7.80
CA LEU A 25 8.84 -17.09 -7.32
C LEU A 25 9.48 -18.44 -6.98
N LYS A 26 10.55 -18.85 -7.65
CA LYS A 26 11.26 -20.12 -7.32
C LYS A 26 11.96 -20.04 -5.95
N LEU A 27 12.43 -18.86 -5.56
CA LEU A 27 13.34 -18.67 -4.43
C LEU A 27 12.68 -18.06 -3.18
N ASN A 28 11.45 -17.56 -3.29
CA ASN A 28 10.82 -16.82 -2.19
C ASN A 28 9.35 -17.22 -2.05
N ASP A 29 8.82 -17.08 -0.83
CA ASP A 29 7.42 -17.34 -0.49
C ASP A 29 6.54 -16.11 -0.73
N ILE A 30 7.14 -14.91 -0.62
CA ILE A 30 6.46 -13.63 -0.86
C ILE A 30 7.26 -12.84 -1.89
N VAL A 31 6.60 -12.45 -2.98
CA VAL A 31 7.17 -11.62 -4.04
C VAL A 31 6.41 -10.29 -4.11
N VAL A 32 7.14 -9.19 -4.01
CA VAL A 32 6.59 -7.84 -4.10
C VAL A 32 7.19 -7.13 -5.31
N LEU A 33 6.35 -6.71 -6.22
CA LEU A 33 6.69 -5.97 -7.43
C LEU A 33 6.25 -4.52 -7.27
N THR A 34 7.00 -3.57 -7.80
CA THR A 34 6.63 -2.14 -7.81
C THR A 34 6.74 -1.57 -9.21
N GLY A 35 5.71 -0.87 -9.67
CA GLY A 35 5.61 -0.37 -11.04
C GLY A 35 5.11 -1.44 -12.04
N GLY A 36 4.85 -1.03 -13.27
CA GLY A 36 4.38 -1.90 -14.35
C GLY A 36 2.99 -2.51 -14.13
N ILE A 37 2.20 -2.05 -13.15
CA ILE A 37 0.85 -2.53 -12.82
C ILE A 37 -0.17 -1.38 -12.96
N SER A 38 -0.15 -0.65 -14.05
CA SER A 38 -1.06 0.45 -14.32
C SER A 38 -1.91 0.16 -15.56
N VAL A 39 -2.92 0.98 -15.79
CA VAL A 39 -3.72 0.94 -17.03
C VAL A 39 -2.91 1.49 -18.19
N GLY A 40 -2.45 0.67 -19.11
CA GLY A 40 -1.72 1.10 -20.31
C GLY A 40 -1.05 -0.06 -21.05
N ASP A 41 -0.57 0.23 -22.24
CA ASP A 41 0.09 -0.75 -23.15
C ASP A 41 1.39 -1.34 -22.58
N HIS A 42 1.84 -0.88 -21.43
CA HIS A 42 3.07 -1.30 -20.74
C HIS A 42 2.82 -2.02 -19.39
N ASP A 43 1.63 -2.63 -19.23
CA ASP A 43 1.35 -3.49 -18.05
C ASP A 43 1.99 -4.87 -18.21
N TYR A 44 3.32 -4.90 -18.36
CA TYR A 44 4.05 -6.15 -18.51
C TYR A 44 3.99 -7.03 -17.26
N VAL A 45 3.80 -6.45 -16.07
CA VAL A 45 3.70 -7.20 -14.81
C VAL A 45 2.43 -8.04 -14.79
N GLY A 46 1.27 -7.47 -15.08
CA GLY A 46 0.00 -8.20 -15.12
C GLY A 46 0.02 -9.33 -16.14
N ILE A 47 0.54 -9.07 -17.35
CA ILE A 47 0.69 -10.08 -18.42
C ILE A 47 1.63 -11.21 -17.97
N ALA A 48 2.79 -10.88 -17.40
CA ALA A 48 3.75 -11.86 -16.93
C ALA A 48 3.19 -12.73 -15.79
N LEU A 49 2.52 -12.15 -14.82
CA LEU A 49 1.88 -12.87 -13.71
C LEU A 49 0.83 -13.86 -14.21
N ASN A 50 -0.02 -13.44 -15.16
CA ASN A 50 -1.01 -14.32 -15.77
C ASN A 50 -0.34 -15.49 -16.52
N GLN A 51 0.68 -15.23 -17.36
CA GLN A 51 1.44 -16.26 -18.08
C GLN A 51 2.19 -17.23 -17.17
N LEU A 52 2.53 -16.83 -15.94
CA LEU A 52 3.18 -17.67 -14.93
C LEU A 52 2.16 -18.47 -14.10
N GLY A 53 0.86 -18.28 -14.34
CA GLY A 53 -0.21 -18.99 -13.65
C GLY A 53 -0.50 -18.45 -12.24
N VAL A 54 -0.11 -17.22 -11.94
CA VAL A 54 -0.51 -16.56 -10.69
C VAL A 54 -2.00 -16.32 -10.72
N LYS A 55 -2.71 -16.86 -9.73
CA LYS A 55 -4.16 -16.65 -9.57
C LYS A 55 -4.41 -15.30 -8.92
N GLU A 56 -5.11 -14.42 -9.62
CA GLU A 56 -5.59 -13.17 -9.07
C GLU A 56 -6.57 -13.42 -7.92
N VAL A 57 -6.35 -12.79 -6.77
CA VAL A 57 -7.28 -12.71 -5.66
C VAL A 57 -8.05 -11.41 -5.73
N PHE A 58 -7.34 -10.29 -5.95
CA PHE A 58 -7.94 -9.01 -6.29
C PHE A 58 -6.99 -8.14 -7.12
N TYR A 59 -7.58 -7.30 -7.95
CA TYR A 59 -6.91 -6.24 -8.70
C TYR A 59 -7.77 -4.99 -8.72
N ARG A 60 -7.16 -3.83 -8.44
CA ARG A 60 -7.80 -2.52 -8.33
C ARG A 60 -8.77 -2.43 -7.14
N VAL A 61 -8.31 -1.76 -6.10
CA VAL A 61 -9.13 -1.46 -4.91
C VAL A 61 -9.65 -0.01 -5.02
N ALA A 62 -10.89 0.21 -4.58
CA ALA A 62 -11.51 1.54 -4.59
C ALA A 62 -10.95 2.42 -3.46
N GLN A 63 -9.66 2.76 -3.55
CA GLN A 63 -8.93 3.58 -2.58
C GLN A 63 -8.05 4.66 -3.23
N LYS A 64 -7.58 5.59 -2.42
CA LYS A 64 -6.59 6.63 -2.74
C LYS A 64 -5.65 6.84 -1.54
N PRO A 65 -4.29 6.74 -1.78
CA PRO A 65 -3.62 6.31 -2.99
C PRO A 65 -3.73 4.80 -3.22
N GLY A 66 -3.18 4.31 -4.32
CA GLY A 66 -2.96 2.88 -4.50
C GLY A 66 -4.10 2.09 -5.18
N LYS A 67 -4.98 2.74 -5.96
CA LYS A 67 -6.01 2.04 -6.72
C LYS A 67 -5.49 0.82 -7.52
N PRO A 68 -4.36 0.89 -8.27
CA PRO A 68 -3.86 -0.23 -9.06
C PRO A 68 -2.98 -1.16 -8.21
N ILE A 69 -3.46 -1.65 -7.10
CA ILE A 69 -2.81 -2.73 -6.34
C ILE A 69 -3.33 -4.08 -6.82
N PHE A 70 -2.44 -5.05 -6.98
CA PHE A 70 -2.73 -6.44 -7.28
C PHE A 70 -2.26 -7.34 -6.13
N PHE A 71 -3.07 -8.32 -5.81
CA PHE A 71 -2.70 -9.46 -4.98
C PHE A 71 -3.12 -10.75 -5.64
N GLY A 72 -2.22 -11.72 -5.68
CA GLY A 72 -2.48 -13.04 -6.20
C GLY A 72 -1.66 -14.11 -5.49
N THR A 73 -1.93 -15.37 -5.83
CA THR A 73 -1.25 -16.52 -5.26
C THR A 73 -0.77 -17.48 -6.35
N LEU A 74 0.38 -18.13 -6.09
CA LEU A 74 0.85 -19.24 -6.89
C LEU A 74 1.23 -20.39 -5.94
N LYS A 75 0.39 -21.43 -5.87
CA LYS A 75 0.46 -22.48 -4.85
C LYS A 75 0.40 -21.86 -3.44
N ASP A 76 1.46 -22.01 -2.65
CA ASP A 76 1.68 -21.48 -1.30
C ASP A 76 2.34 -20.10 -1.24
N LYS A 77 2.61 -19.48 -2.41
CA LYS A 77 3.32 -18.21 -2.51
C LYS A 77 2.36 -17.03 -2.65
N ALA A 78 2.68 -15.92 -1.99
CA ALA A 78 1.97 -14.66 -2.09
C ALA A 78 2.67 -13.71 -3.08
N VAL A 79 1.91 -13.08 -3.95
CA VAL A 79 2.42 -12.14 -4.96
C VAL A 79 1.67 -10.83 -4.88
N PHE A 80 2.41 -9.76 -4.65
CA PHE A 80 1.89 -8.40 -4.69
C PHE A 80 2.50 -7.63 -5.86
N ALA A 81 1.67 -6.86 -6.57
CA ALA A 81 2.16 -5.82 -7.45
C ALA A 81 1.58 -4.47 -7.02
N LEU A 82 2.47 -3.57 -6.64
CA LEU A 82 2.16 -2.27 -6.05
C LEU A 82 2.29 -1.16 -7.09
N PRO A 83 1.59 -0.03 -6.91
CA PRO A 83 1.70 1.12 -7.80
C PRO A 83 3.14 1.60 -7.98
N GLY A 84 3.44 2.19 -9.15
CA GLY A 84 4.76 2.79 -9.40
C GLY A 84 5.01 4.11 -8.63
N ASN A 85 3.95 4.85 -8.29
CA ASN A 85 4.07 6.08 -7.50
C ASN A 85 4.58 5.77 -6.08
N PRO A 86 5.71 6.34 -5.63
CA PRO A 86 6.40 5.90 -4.41
C PRO A 86 5.55 5.96 -3.14
N ALA A 87 4.83 7.06 -2.91
CA ALA A 87 3.98 7.20 -1.72
C ALA A 87 2.77 6.26 -1.77
N ALA A 88 2.23 5.97 -2.96
CA ALA A 88 1.17 4.99 -3.13
C ALA A 88 1.66 3.56 -2.87
N SER A 89 2.85 3.23 -3.38
CA SER A 89 3.50 1.94 -3.15
C SER A 89 3.74 1.70 -1.66
N LEU A 90 4.28 2.71 -0.96
CA LEU A 90 4.55 2.61 0.47
C LEU A 90 3.28 2.48 1.31
N SER A 91 2.21 3.25 0.99
CA SER A 91 0.91 3.10 1.64
C SER A 91 0.33 1.69 1.45
N CYS A 92 0.35 1.18 0.22
CA CYS A 92 -0.08 -0.19 -0.06
C CYS A 92 0.79 -1.25 0.63
N PHE A 93 2.10 -1.00 0.75
CA PHE A 93 2.99 -1.90 1.47
C PHE A 93 2.60 -2.02 2.94
N TYR A 94 2.35 -0.91 3.61
CA TYR A 94 1.94 -0.90 5.01
C TYR A 94 0.59 -1.58 5.23
N GLU A 95 -0.40 -1.31 4.37
CA GLU A 95 -1.77 -1.80 4.58
C GLU A 95 -1.99 -3.25 4.13
N TYR A 96 -1.23 -3.75 3.12
CA TYR A 96 -1.49 -5.06 2.53
C TYR A 96 -0.31 -6.04 2.65
N VAL A 97 0.93 -5.57 2.49
CA VAL A 97 2.10 -6.47 2.49
C VAL A 97 2.55 -6.78 3.91
N ILE A 98 2.63 -5.78 4.78
CA ILE A 98 3.02 -5.94 6.19
C ILE A 98 2.14 -6.99 6.91
N PRO A 99 0.80 -6.99 6.79
CA PRO A 99 -0.03 -8.03 7.40
C PRO A 99 0.35 -9.44 6.98
N VAL A 100 0.59 -9.66 5.69
CA VAL A 100 0.98 -10.99 5.18
C VAL A 100 2.38 -11.38 5.66
N LEU A 101 3.32 -10.44 5.68
CA LEU A 101 4.65 -10.67 6.25
C LEU A 101 4.56 -11.04 7.74
N ARG A 102 3.83 -10.29 8.55
CA ARG A 102 3.64 -10.57 9.98
C ARG A 102 2.99 -11.92 10.21
N MET A 103 1.97 -12.24 9.43
CA MET A 103 1.29 -13.53 9.48
C MET A 103 2.23 -14.69 9.13
N SER A 104 3.11 -14.55 8.14
CA SER A 104 4.09 -15.57 7.75
C SER A 104 5.13 -15.86 8.86
N TYR A 105 5.34 -14.91 9.78
CA TYR A 105 6.17 -15.09 10.98
C TYR A 105 5.38 -15.55 12.22
N GLY A 106 4.09 -15.90 12.05
CA GLY A 106 3.25 -16.38 13.14
C GLY A 106 2.85 -15.29 14.15
N ARG A 107 2.94 -14.00 13.79
CA ARG A 107 2.49 -12.92 14.67
C ARG A 107 0.96 -12.91 14.76
N ARG A 108 0.44 -12.52 15.91
CA ARG A 108 -1.00 -12.35 16.14
C ARG A 108 -1.45 -10.92 15.79
N ASP A 109 -0.59 -9.93 16.02
CA ASP A 109 -0.78 -8.52 15.69
C ASP A 109 -0.34 -8.24 14.24
N ILE A 110 -1.10 -8.73 13.28
CA ILE A 110 -0.73 -8.66 11.85
C ILE A 110 -0.97 -7.27 11.24
N PHE A 111 -2.03 -6.59 11.61
CA PHE A 111 -2.35 -5.25 11.08
C PHE A 111 -1.55 -4.14 11.75
N LEU A 112 -1.55 -2.95 11.17
CA LEU A 112 -1.05 -1.76 11.83
C LEU A 112 -1.88 -1.47 13.09
N THR A 113 -1.24 -0.92 14.12
CA THR A 113 -1.98 -0.48 15.31
C THR A 113 -2.92 0.65 14.92
N THR A 114 -4.19 0.49 15.25
CA THR A 114 -5.24 1.46 14.95
C THR A 114 -5.66 2.20 16.22
N LEU A 115 -5.76 3.51 16.11
CA LEU A 115 -6.25 4.41 17.17
C LEU A 115 -7.45 5.20 16.67
N SER A 116 -8.26 5.69 17.59
CA SER A 116 -9.30 6.69 17.33
C SER A 116 -8.87 8.00 17.99
N LEU A 117 -8.53 9.00 17.18
CA LEU A 117 -8.02 10.28 17.66
C LEU A 117 -8.80 11.46 17.08
N PRO A 118 -8.94 12.57 17.84
CA PRO A 118 -9.59 13.77 17.33
C PRO A 118 -8.73 14.44 16.25
N LEU A 119 -9.38 14.88 15.18
CA LEU A 119 -8.76 15.68 14.12
C LEU A 119 -8.29 17.02 14.69
N ALA A 120 -7.06 17.41 14.37
CA ALA A 120 -6.45 18.64 14.88
C ALA A 120 -7.20 19.89 14.38
N ASN A 121 -7.14 20.97 15.19
CA ASN A 121 -7.76 22.25 14.87
C ASN A 121 -7.27 22.79 13.51
N GLY A 122 -8.16 23.46 12.78
CA GLY A 122 -7.90 23.98 11.44
C GLY A 122 -7.86 22.91 10.35
N ASN A 123 -8.11 21.63 10.67
CA ASN A 123 -8.19 20.55 9.68
C ASN A 123 -9.65 20.18 9.41
N SER A 124 -9.94 19.87 8.15
CA SER A 124 -11.17 19.19 7.75
C SER A 124 -10.85 18.18 6.65
N ILE A 125 -11.64 17.13 6.54
CA ILE A 125 -11.42 16.09 5.54
C ILE A 125 -12.67 15.95 4.68
N GLN A 126 -12.56 16.31 3.41
CA GLN A 126 -13.57 16.01 2.41
C GLN A 126 -13.40 14.58 1.92
N SER A 127 -14.40 13.74 2.16
CA SER A 127 -14.38 12.37 1.68
C SER A 127 -14.54 12.31 0.15
N LEU A 128 -14.09 11.20 -0.42
CA LEU A 128 -14.18 10.90 -1.86
C LEU A 128 -15.10 9.69 -2.08
N PRO A 129 -15.54 9.42 -3.33
CA PRO A 129 -16.24 8.18 -3.70
C PRO A 129 -15.42 6.90 -3.55
N ARG A 130 -14.24 6.99 -2.94
CA ARG A 130 -13.33 5.87 -2.63
C ARG A 130 -12.65 6.11 -1.29
N ALA A 131 -12.28 5.02 -0.61
CA ALA A 131 -11.54 5.11 0.64
C ALA A 131 -10.23 5.91 0.48
N GLN A 132 -9.80 6.58 1.55
CA GLN A 132 -8.58 7.38 1.53
C GLN A 132 -7.67 6.97 2.69
N PHE A 133 -6.36 6.93 2.39
CA PHE A 133 -5.29 6.84 3.38
C PHE A 133 -4.50 8.15 3.29
N LEU A 134 -4.72 9.04 4.24
CA LEU A 134 -4.12 10.36 4.26
C LEU A 134 -2.88 10.37 5.16
N LYS A 135 -1.77 10.86 4.65
CA LYS A 135 -0.53 11.03 5.42
C LYS A 135 -0.76 12.04 6.54
N ALA A 136 -0.42 11.64 7.76
CA ALA A 136 -0.76 12.38 8.96
C ALA A 136 0.36 12.34 10.00
N GLN A 137 0.28 13.25 10.94
CA GLN A 137 1.15 13.32 12.10
C GLN A 137 0.32 13.40 13.38
N ILE A 138 0.64 12.53 14.33
CA ILE A 138 0.06 12.57 15.68
C ILE A 138 0.92 13.46 16.54
N GLU A 139 0.32 14.48 17.11
CA GLU A 139 0.93 15.42 18.05
C GLU A 139 -0.05 15.74 19.19
N ASN A 140 0.40 15.70 20.44
CA ASN A 140 -0.39 16.06 21.61
C ASN A 140 -1.78 15.39 21.69
N GLY A 141 -1.86 14.10 21.30
CA GLY A 141 -3.11 13.34 21.34
C GLY A 141 -4.13 13.69 20.24
N LYS A 142 -3.75 14.49 19.27
CA LYS A 142 -4.55 14.83 18.09
C LYS A 142 -3.83 14.39 16.81
N VAL A 143 -4.57 14.23 15.73
CA VAL A 143 -4.00 13.90 14.42
C VAL A 143 -4.15 15.07 13.45
N ARG A 144 -3.05 15.49 12.84
CA ARG A 144 -2.98 16.54 11.83
C ARG A 144 -2.75 15.91 10.45
N ILE A 145 -3.61 16.27 9.49
CA ILE A 145 -3.38 15.90 8.09
C ILE A 145 -2.25 16.77 7.54
N LEU A 146 -1.26 16.12 6.95
CA LEU A 146 -0.13 16.82 6.36
C LEU A 146 -0.47 17.35 4.96
N ASP A 147 0.15 18.46 4.57
CA ASP A 147 0.14 18.91 3.19
C ASP A 147 0.86 17.90 2.27
N GLY A 148 0.64 18.01 0.95
CA GLY A 148 1.36 17.12 0.02
C GLY A 148 0.81 15.70 -0.05
N GLN A 149 -0.50 15.53 -0.13
CA GLN A 149 -1.20 14.23 -0.26
C GLN A 149 -1.03 13.56 -1.63
N SER A 150 -0.18 14.08 -2.52
CA SER A 150 0.09 13.45 -3.82
C SER A 150 0.67 12.05 -3.65
N SER A 151 0.22 11.11 -4.50
CA SER A 151 0.70 9.73 -4.52
C SER A 151 2.17 9.58 -4.95
N ALA A 152 2.75 10.61 -5.57
CA ALA A 152 4.16 10.65 -5.95
C ALA A 152 5.06 11.26 -4.86
N MET A 153 4.49 12.01 -3.90
CA MET A 153 5.25 12.77 -2.91
C MET A 153 5.64 11.91 -1.72
N LEU A 154 6.84 11.33 -1.77
CA LEU A 154 7.39 10.51 -0.70
C LEU A 154 7.90 11.33 0.49
N SER A 155 8.33 12.57 0.27
CA SER A 155 8.84 13.44 1.34
C SER A 155 7.85 13.65 2.49
N THR A 156 6.56 13.71 2.19
CA THR A 156 5.53 13.80 3.22
C THR A 156 5.46 12.55 4.10
N PHE A 157 5.80 11.36 3.57
CA PHE A 157 5.91 10.15 4.40
C PHE A 157 7.04 10.23 5.42
N ALA A 158 8.14 10.91 5.09
CA ALA A 158 9.24 11.10 6.03
C ALA A 158 8.84 11.96 7.27
N LEU A 159 7.81 12.77 7.12
CA LEU A 159 7.22 13.59 8.19
C LEU A 159 6.05 12.92 8.89
N SER A 160 5.53 11.82 8.32
CA SER A 160 4.36 11.10 8.83
C SER A 160 4.76 10.08 9.90
N ASN A 161 3.99 9.99 10.97
CA ASN A 161 4.02 8.85 11.88
C ASN A 161 2.71 8.05 11.87
N ALA A 162 1.75 8.47 11.04
CA ALA A 162 0.45 7.83 10.90
C ALA A 162 -0.16 8.04 9.51
N GLN A 163 -1.16 7.23 9.20
CA GLN A 163 -2.14 7.49 8.14
C GLN A 163 -3.54 7.56 8.74
N VAL A 164 -4.36 8.50 8.25
CA VAL A 164 -5.79 8.54 8.58
C VAL A 164 -6.56 7.79 7.53
N TYR A 165 -7.33 6.80 7.95
CA TYR A 165 -8.27 6.10 7.08
C TYR A 165 -9.61 6.82 7.04
N VAL A 166 -10.10 7.07 5.84
CA VAL A 166 -11.42 7.70 5.60
C VAL A 166 -12.24 6.79 4.69
N LYS A 167 -13.41 6.39 5.16
CA LYS A 167 -14.33 5.56 4.36
C LYS A 167 -14.80 6.31 3.12
N ALA A 168 -15.08 5.55 2.05
CA ALA A 168 -15.70 6.10 0.85
C ALA A 168 -17.06 6.72 1.17
N ASN A 169 -17.35 7.89 0.57
CA ASN A 169 -18.62 8.61 0.74
C ASN A 169 -18.99 8.92 2.21
N ALA A 170 -18.01 9.06 3.09
CA ALA A 170 -18.26 9.55 4.44
C ALA A 170 -18.72 11.01 4.41
N SER A 171 -19.37 11.48 5.48
CA SER A 171 -19.66 12.90 5.67
C SER A 171 -18.37 13.72 5.74
N LEU A 172 -18.47 15.04 5.57
CA LEU A 172 -17.37 15.95 5.89
C LEU A 172 -16.97 15.73 7.35
N ILE A 173 -15.69 15.52 7.59
CA ILE A 173 -15.13 15.36 8.93
C ILE A 173 -14.49 16.70 9.33
N ASN A 174 -14.93 17.24 10.46
CA ASN A 174 -14.47 18.53 10.96
C ASN A 174 -13.43 18.36 12.07
N GLU A 175 -12.77 19.43 12.45
CA GLU A 175 -11.88 19.46 13.60
C GLU A 175 -12.58 18.95 14.87
N GLY A 176 -11.84 18.23 15.70
CA GLY A 176 -12.33 17.61 16.93
C GLY A 176 -13.10 16.31 16.76
N GLU A 177 -13.56 15.97 15.53
CA GLU A 177 -14.20 14.68 15.28
C GLU A 177 -13.18 13.54 15.30
N LEU A 178 -13.60 12.38 15.80
CA LEU A 178 -12.74 11.20 15.88
C LEU A 178 -12.56 10.56 14.51
N VAL A 179 -11.32 10.27 14.17
CA VAL A 179 -10.93 9.59 12.94
C VAL A 179 -10.12 8.33 13.25
N GLU A 180 -10.20 7.36 12.35
CA GLU A 180 -9.40 6.14 12.40
C GLU A 180 -7.98 6.42 11.93
N VAL A 181 -7.01 6.09 12.77
CA VAL A 181 -5.59 6.41 12.58
C VAL A 181 -4.76 5.14 12.64
N HIS A 182 -4.04 4.83 11.58
CA HIS A 182 -3.11 3.70 11.50
C HIS A 182 -1.69 4.19 11.80
N LEU A 183 -1.05 3.63 12.81
CA LEU A 183 0.33 3.98 13.19
C LEU A 183 1.32 3.40 12.19
N LEU A 184 2.19 4.25 11.65
CA LEU A 184 3.27 3.80 10.78
C LEU A 184 4.44 3.25 11.63
N PRO A 185 5.10 2.17 11.18
CA PRO A 185 6.32 1.69 11.82
C PRO A 185 7.42 2.76 11.81
N GLN A 186 8.06 2.96 12.94
CA GLN A 186 9.19 3.88 13.13
C GLN A 186 10.50 3.13 12.91
#